data_9757a8123caf2687b33f72b8b9c4e4b6
#
_entry.id   9757a8123caf2687b33f72b8b9c4e4b6
#
_cell.length_a   1.000
_cell.length_b   1.000
_cell.length_c   1.000
_cell.angle_alpha   90.00
_cell.angle_beta   90.00
_cell.angle_gamma   90.00
#
_symmetry.space_group_name_H-M   'P 1'
#
loop_
_entity.id
_entity.type
_entity.pdbx_description
1 polymer ?
#
loop_
_entity_poly.entity_id
_entity_poly.type
_entity_poly.pdbx_seq_one_letter_code
_entity_poly.pdbx_strand_id
1 'polypeptide(L)'
;MNIAMLSYHTCPLATLGGKDTGGMNVYVAELTRQLGVDGIHVDVFTRSQDEHVPHVVHSLGYGNRVVHIPAGPEVPLPKPELATYIPTFAENIIRFAAEKGIHYDLIHSHYWMSGIAAEMLKAEWKVPVIQMFHTLGLMKNRIAQSEEEKEGDYRINGERQVMRMADRIVAATQAEEAQLEFLYGVDDQKIVIIPPGVDVSRFYPI
;
A
#
# COMPACT_ATOMS: atom_id res chain seq x y z
N MET A 1 -6.48 0.20 18.70
CA MET A 1 -5.88 0.98 17.59
C MET A 1 -6.51 0.53 16.30
N ASN A 2 -6.89 1.48 15.44
CA ASN A 2 -7.48 1.24 14.13
C ASN A 2 -6.52 1.73 13.05
N ILE A 3 -6.18 0.89 12.10
CA ILE A 3 -5.26 1.21 11.00
C ILE A 3 -6.03 1.25 9.69
N ALA A 4 -5.90 2.35 8.94
CA ALA A 4 -6.26 2.40 7.53
C ALA A 4 -5.06 1.91 6.70
N MET A 5 -5.10 0.68 6.23
CA MET A 5 -4.06 0.12 5.36
C MET A 5 -4.45 0.30 3.91
N LEU A 6 -3.55 0.87 3.09
CA LEU A 6 -3.85 1.16 1.69
C LEU A 6 -3.08 0.24 0.75
N SER A 7 -3.81 -0.47 -0.10
CA SER A 7 -3.29 -1.29 -1.19
C SER A 7 -4.08 -0.98 -2.47
N TYR A 8 -3.90 0.25 -2.99
CA TYR A 8 -4.76 0.87 -3.99
C TYR A 8 -4.93 0.03 -5.27
N HIS A 9 -3.81 -0.36 -5.90
CA HIS A 9 -3.80 -0.91 -7.26
C HIS A 9 -3.99 -2.44 -7.32
N THR A 10 -3.94 -3.11 -6.15
CA THR A 10 -4.09 -4.58 -6.08
C THR A 10 -4.72 -5.01 -4.77
N CYS A 11 -5.67 -5.92 -4.84
CA CYS A 11 -6.35 -6.48 -3.67
C CYS A 11 -5.45 -7.52 -2.99
N PRO A 12 -5.26 -7.48 -1.64
CA PRO A 12 -4.46 -8.48 -0.92
C PRO A 12 -5.02 -9.90 -1.02
N LEU A 13 -6.29 -10.05 -1.39
CA LEU A 13 -6.95 -11.34 -1.59
C LEU A 13 -6.92 -11.82 -3.04
N ALA A 14 -6.29 -11.08 -3.96
CA ALA A 14 -6.23 -11.46 -5.35
C ALA A 14 -5.43 -12.76 -5.54
N THR A 15 -5.86 -13.59 -6.48
CA THR A 15 -5.17 -14.84 -6.84
C THR A 15 -3.77 -14.52 -7.35
N LEU A 16 -2.77 -15.18 -6.77
CA LEU A 16 -1.37 -15.01 -7.15
C LEU A 16 -1.12 -15.53 -8.58
N GLY A 17 -0.16 -14.91 -9.27
CA GLY A 17 0.22 -15.27 -10.64
C GLY A 17 -0.46 -14.44 -11.73
N GLY A 18 -1.39 -13.55 -11.37
CA GLY A 18 -1.93 -12.54 -12.28
C GLY A 18 -0.99 -11.36 -12.47
N LYS A 19 -1.29 -10.51 -13.46
CA LYS A 19 -0.60 -9.24 -13.64
C LYS A 19 -0.80 -8.36 -12.40
N ASP A 20 0.28 -7.80 -11.87
CA ASP A 20 0.29 -6.95 -10.68
C ASP A 20 -0.09 -7.66 -9.37
N THR A 21 -0.09 -9.00 -9.32
CA THR A 21 -0.27 -9.79 -8.09
C THR A 21 1.03 -10.50 -7.72
N GLY A 22 1.45 -10.42 -6.45
CA GLY A 22 2.74 -10.99 -6.05
C GLY A 22 3.05 -10.79 -4.57
N GLY A 23 4.31 -10.61 -4.24
CA GLY A 23 4.81 -10.52 -2.87
C GLY A 23 4.12 -9.46 -2.02
N MET A 24 3.78 -8.30 -2.59
CA MET A 24 3.06 -7.24 -1.87
C MET A 24 1.69 -7.71 -1.37
N ASN A 25 0.93 -8.45 -2.19
CA ASN A 25 -0.40 -8.97 -1.79
C ASN A 25 -0.28 -9.91 -0.59
N VAL A 26 0.69 -10.83 -0.64
CA VAL A 26 0.99 -11.74 0.47
C VAL A 26 1.41 -10.97 1.71
N TYR A 27 2.33 -10.02 1.56
CA TYR A 27 2.81 -9.18 2.66
C TYR A 27 1.66 -8.44 3.35
N VAL A 28 0.82 -7.74 2.60
CA VAL A 28 -0.31 -6.98 3.15
C VAL A 28 -1.30 -7.91 3.87
N ALA A 29 -1.63 -9.05 3.27
CA ALA A 29 -2.55 -10.01 3.88
C ALA A 29 -2.00 -10.59 5.18
N GLU A 30 -0.74 -11.05 5.20
CA GLU A 30 -0.13 -11.67 6.37
C GLU A 30 0.14 -10.63 7.49
N LEU A 31 0.61 -9.43 7.13
CA LEU A 31 0.77 -8.34 8.11
C LEU A 31 -0.57 -7.99 8.75
N THR A 32 -1.64 -7.89 7.97
CA THR A 32 -2.98 -7.59 8.49
C THR A 32 -3.45 -8.67 9.46
N ARG A 33 -3.24 -9.96 9.13
CA ARG A 33 -3.59 -11.06 10.03
C ARG A 33 -2.81 -10.99 11.34
N GLN A 34 -1.50 -10.75 11.25
CA GLN A 34 -0.65 -10.69 12.44
C GLN A 34 -1.00 -9.51 13.34
N LEU A 35 -1.25 -8.34 12.79
CA LEU A 35 -1.75 -7.19 13.54
C LEU A 35 -3.07 -7.51 14.26
N GLY A 36 -3.94 -8.28 13.61
CA GLY A 36 -5.18 -8.76 14.22
C GLY A 36 -4.95 -9.70 15.41
N VAL A 37 -3.94 -10.57 15.36
CA VAL A 37 -3.52 -11.41 16.50
C VAL A 37 -3.15 -10.52 17.69
N ASP A 38 -2.50 -9.39 17.44
CA ASP A 38 -2.08 -8.43 18.46
C ASP A 38 -3.23 -7.48 18.90
N GLY A 39 -4.47 -7.73 18.46
CA GLY A 39 -5.65 -6.95 18.85
C GLY A 39 -5.77 -5.60 18.14
N ILE A 40 -5.09 -5.43 17.01
CA ILE A 40 -5.14 -4.21 16.19
C ILE A 40 -6.18 -4.42 15.08
N HIS A 41 -7.12 -3.48 14.94
CA HIS A 41 -8.09 -3.49 13.85
C HIS A 41 -7.52 -2.85 12.59
N VAL A 42 -7.65 -3.55 11.47
CA VAL A 42 -7.16 -3.09 10.17
C VAL A 42 -8.26 -3.18 9.12
N ASP A 43 -8.53 -2.05 8.48
CA ASP A 43 -9.28 -2.01 7.23
C ASP A 43 -8.29 -1.85 6.07
N VAL A 44 -8.21 -2.85 5.19
CA VAL A 44 -7.38 -2.78 3.99
C VAL A 44 -8.20 -2.22 2.86
N PHE A 45 -7.92 -1.00 2.47
CA PHE A 45 -8.59 -0.32 1.36
C PHE A 45 -7.89 -0.63 0.05
N THR A 46 -8.65 -1.11 -0.91
CA THR A 46 -8.21 -1.35 -2.28
C THR A 46 -9.24 -0.78 -3.27
N ARG A 47 -8.81 -0.39 -4.46
CA ARG A 47 -9.76 0.05 -5.48
C ARG A 47 -10.61 -1.14 -5.96
N SER A 48 -11.92 -0.96 -6.06
CA SER A 48 -12.78 -1.98 -6.66
C SER A 48 -12.45 -2.17 -8.14
N GLN A 49 -12.31 -3.43 -8.54
CA GLN A 49 -11.98 -3.85 -9.92
C GLN A 49 -13.00 -4.82 -10.50
N ASP A 50 -14.08 -5.10 -9.77
CA ASP A 50 -15.16 -5.98 -10.19
C ASP A 50 -16.41 -5.62 -9.40
N GLU A 51 -17.46 -5.17 -10.09
CA GLU A 51 -18.74 -4.80 -9.49
C GLU A 51 -19.50 -5.99 -8.86
N HIS A 52 -19.10 -7.23 -9.18
CA HIS A 52 -19.71 -8.46 -8.64
C HIS A 52 -19.05 -8.93 -7.34
N VAL A 53 -17.89 -8.34 -6.97
CA VAL A 53 -17.22 -8.64 -5.71
C VAL A 53 -17.81 -7.78 -4.58
N PRO A 54 -18.18 -8.35 -3.42
CA PRO A 54 -18.63 -7.56 -2.29
C PRO A 54 -17.65 -6.44 -1.91
N HIS A 55 -18.15 -5.23 -1.70
CA HIS A 55 -17.31 -4.09 -1.32
C HIS A 55 -16.66 -4.24 0.06
N VAL A 56 -17.17 -5.11 0.92
CA VAL A 56 -16.56 -5.43 2.22
C VAL A 56 -16.43 -6.94 2.38
N VAL A 57 -15.19 -7.41 2.57
CA VAL A 57 -14.87 -8.84 2.71
C VAL A 57 -14.15 -9.08 4.04
N HIS A 58 -14.73 -9.95 4.87
CA HIS A 58 -14.22 -10.32 6.20
C HIS A 58 -13.43 -11.63 6.16
N SER A 59 -12.32 -11.68 5.42
CA SER A 59 -11.53 -12.91 5.23
C SER A 59 -10.12 -12.87 5.80
N LEU A 60 -9.75 -11.74 6.45
CA LEU A 60 -8.41 -11.57 7.02
C LEU A 60 -8.30 -12.02 8.47
N GLY A 61 -9.41 -12.44 9.10
CA GLY A 61 -9.45 -12.87 10.50
C GLY A 61 -9.44 -11.71 11.50
N TYR A 62 -9.74 -12.02 12.76
CA TYR A 62 -9.67 -11.09 13.89
C TYR A 62 -10.50 -9.79 13.74
N GLY A 63 -11.57 -9.83 12.94
CA GLY A 63 -12.38 -8.65 12.63
C GLY A 63 -11.81 -7.74 11.53
N ASN A 64 -10.62 -8.03 11.04
CA ASN A 64 -10.01 -7.30 9.93
C ASN A 64 -10.71 -7.60 8.61
N ARG A 65 -10.74 -6.62 7.72
CA ARG A 65 -11.49 -6.72 6.45
C ARG A 65 -10.77 -6.03 5.30
N VAL A 66 -11.13 -6.44 4.11
CA VAL A 66 -10.80 -5.73 2.87
C VAL A 66 -12.01 -4.91 2.45
N VAL A 67 -11.78 -3.66 2.14
CA VAL A 67 -12.80 -2.73 1.66
C VAL A 67 -12.45 -2.33 0.23
N HIS A 68 -13.26 -2.81 -0.73
CA HIS A 68 -13.14 -2.46 -2.14
C HIS A 68 -13.87 -1.13 -2.37
N ILE A 69 -13.10 -0.09 -2.64
CA ILE A 69 -13.60 1.27 -2.80
C ILE A 69 -13.83 1.55 -4.29
N PRO A 70 -15.06 1.86 -4.71
CA PRO A 70 -15.32 2.32 -6.06
C PRO A 70 -14.58 3.62 -6.34
N ALA A 71 -13.78 3.64 -7.42
CA ALA A 71 -13.07 4.82 -7.89
C ALA A 71 -12.84 4.68 -9.40
N GLY A 72 -13.68 5.33 -10.19
CA GLY A 72 -13.82 5.12 -11.63
C GLY A 72 -14.54 3.80 -11.95
N PRO A 73 -14.37 3.25 -13.17
CA PRO A 73 -15.00 1.99 -13.56
C PRO A 73 -14.49 0.83 -12.71
N GLU A 74 -15.39 -0.06 -12.30
CA GLU A 74 -15.03 -1.24 -11.48
C GLU A 74 -14.54 -2.39 -12.37
N VAL A 75 -13.47 -2.12 -13.12
CA VAL A 75 -12.77 -3.08 -13.98
C VAL A 75 -11.24 -2.92 -13.79
N PRO A 76 -10.42 -3.92 -14.13
CA PRO A 76 -8.97 -3.76 -14.17
C PRO A 76 -8.56 -2.64 -15.14
N LEU A 77 -7.68 -1.74 -14.70
CA LEU A 77 -7.19 -0.61 -15.48
C LEU A 77 -5.66 -0.63 -15.56
N PRO A 78 -5.07 -0.11 -16.65
CA PRO A 78 -3.62 0.13 -16.73
C PRO A 78 -3.17 1.15 -15.67
N LYS A 79 -1.94 1.01 -15.17
CA LYS A 79 -1.39 1.90 -14.13
C LYS A 79 -1.49 3.41 -14.43
N PRO A 80 -1.24 3.89 -15.67
CA PRO A 80 -1.41 5.31 -15.97
C PRO A 80 -2.84 5.82 -15.77
N GLU A 81 -3.84 5.00 -16.09
CA GLU A 81 -5.25 5.33 -15.89
C GLU A 81 -5.63 5.30 -14.41
N LEU A 82 -5.08 4.34 -13.64
CA LEU A 82 -5.31 4.25 -12.20
C LEU A 82 -4.97 5.56 -11.48
N ALA A 83 -3.89 6.24 -11.86
CA ALA A 83 -3.46 7.47 -11.23
C ALA A 83 -4.56 8.55 -11.23
N THR A 84 -5.42 8.57 -12.24
CA THR A 84 -6.52 9.53 -12.39
C THR A 84 -7.58 9.38 -11.29
N TYR A 85 -7.76 8.17 -10.76
CA TYR A 85 -8.81 7.87 -9.78
C TYR A 85 -8.33 7.88 -8.33
N ILE A 86 -7.06 8.20 -8.06
CA ILE A 86 -6.54 8.28 -6.69
C ILE A 86 -7.31 9.29 -5.83
N PRO A 87 -7.65 10.51 -6.32
CA PRO A 87 -8.45 11.45 -5.53
C PRO A 87 -9.82 10.90 -5.16
N THR A 88 -10.55 10.34 -6.11
CA THR A 88 -11.88 9.74 -5.87
C THR A 88 -11.79 8.57 -4.88
N PHE A 89 -10.72 7.77 -4.95
CA PHE A 89 -10.46 6.69 -4.00
C PHE A 89 -10.31 7.23 -2.57
N ALA A 90 -9.49 8.25 -2.38
CA ALA A 90 -9.28 8.86 -1.07
C ALA A 90 -10.56 9.52 -0.51
N GLU A 91 -11.30 10.27 -1.34
CA GLU A 91 -12.58 10.88 -0.96
C GLU A 91 -13.62 9.84 -0.53
N ASN A 92 -13.69 8.71 -1.24
CA ASN A 92 -14.63 7.63 -0.91
C ASN A 92 -14.21 6.85 0.36
N ILE A 93 -12.91 6.76 0.68
CA ILE A 93 -12.45 6.25 1.98
C ILE A 93 -12.88 7.19 3.12
N ILE A 94 -12.71 8.50 2.94
CA ILE A 94 -13.14 9.49 3.94
C ILE A 94 -14.64 9.36 4.19
N ARG A 95 -15.42 9.26 3.12
CA ARG A 95 -16.88 9.07 3.22
C ARG A 95 -17.23 7.77 3.93
N PHE A 96 -16.61 6.65 3.56
CA PHE A 96 -16.80 5.36 4.21
C PHE A 96 -16.53 5.43 5.71
N ALA A 97 -15.42 6.04 6.12
CA ALA A 97 -15.06 6.21 7.53
C ALA A 97 -16.12 7.04 8.28
N ALA A 98 -16.55 8.16 7.71
CA ALA A 98 -17.57 9.04 8.27
C ALA A 98 -18.92 8.33 8.43
N GLU A 99 -19.41 7.64 7.39
CA GLU A 99 -20.67 6.89 7.40
C GLU A 99 -20.69 5.75 8.42
N LYS A 100 -19.54 5.13 8.69
CA LYS A 100 -19.40 4.05 9.67
C LYS A 100 -19.02 4.55 11.05
N GLY A 101 -18.75 5.84 11.25
CA GLY A 101 -18.29 6.40 12.51
C GLY A 101 -16.92 5.84 12.94
N ILE A 102 -16.04 5.51 11.99
CA ILE A 102 -14.73 4.91 12.27
C ILE A 102 -13.68 6.01 12.30
N HIS A 103 -12.86 6.01 13.35
CA HIS A 103 -11.67 6.84 13.46
C HIS A 103 -10.44 5.95 13.34
N TYR A 104 -9.53 6.31 12.45
CA TYR A 104 -8.24 5.66 12.28
C TYR A 104 -7.16 6.42 13.04
N ASP A 105 -6.25 5.67 13.66
CA ASP A 105 -5.13 6.21 14.45
C ASP A 105 -3.86 6.33 13.61
N LEU A 106 -3.79 5.57 12.50
CA LEU A 106 -2.63 5.43 11.64
C LEU A 106 -3.05 5.10 10.21
N ILE A 107 -2.31 5.62 9.24
CA ILE A 107 -2.39 5.20 7.83
C ILE A 107 -1.11 4.41 7.52
N HIS A 108 -1.25 3.17 7.00
CA HIS A 108 -0.14 2.38 6.50
C HIS A 108 -0.33 2.14 5.00
N SER A 109 0.48 2.78 4.18
CA SER A 109 0.34 2.74 2.73
C SER A 109 1.42 1.89 2.06
N HIS A 110 0.99 1.10 1.07
CA HIS A 110 1.82 0.18 0.32
C HIS A 110 1.85 0.58 -1.15
N TYR A 111 3.06 0.77 -1.69
CA TYR A 111 3.32 1.28 -3.02
C TYR A 111 3.00 2.79 -3.17
N TRP A 112 3.63 3.44 -4.13
CA TRP A 112 3.57 4.91 -4.26
C TRP A 112 2.16 5.47 -4.52
N MET A 113 1.32 4.76 -5.30
CA MET A 113 -0.06 5.21 -5.57
C MET A 113 -0.90 5.28 -4.29
N SER A 114 -0.75 4.28 -3.43
CA SER A 114 -1.37 4.29 -2.10
C SER A 114 -0.84 5.43 -1.24
N GLY A 115 0.45 5.76 -1.37
CA GLY A 115 1.06 6.89 -0.69
C GLY A 115 0.47 8.24 -1.10
N ILE A 116 0.16 8.43 -2.40
CA ILE A 116 -0.54 9.64 -2.87
C ILE A 116 -1.94 9.75 -2.24
N ALA A 117 -2.68 8.63 -2.19
CA ALA A 117 -3.98 8.63 -1.50
C ALA A 117 -3.82 8.91 0.01
N ALA A 118 -2.79 8.34 0.64
CA ALA A 118 -2.49 8.54 2.06
C ALA A 118 -2.22 10.01 2.41
N GLU A 119 -1.61 10.79 1.51
CA GLU A 119 -1.40 12.23 1.70
C GLU A 119 -2.73 12.98 1.87
N MET A 120 -3.72 12.65 1.05
CA MET A 120 -5.06 13.24 1.15
C MET A 120 -5.75 12.85 2.47
N LEU A 121 -5.67 11.57 2.85
CA LEU A 121 -6.23 11.09 4.12
C LEU A 121 -5.51 11.72 5.33
N LYS A 122 -4.18 11.88 5.27
CA LYS A 122 -3.40 12.58 6.30
C LYS A 122 -3.85 14.02 6.46
N ALA A 123 -4.12 14.71 5.36
CA ALA A 123 -4.58 16.09 5.38
C ALA A 123 -5.95 16.23 6.07
N GLU A 124 -6.84 15.25 5.92
CA GLU A 124 -8.17 15.22 6.53
C GLU A 124 -8.13 14.76 7.99
N TRP A 125 -7.55 13.60 8.25
CA TRP A 125 -7.62 12.94 9.57
C TRP A 125 -6.56 13.41 10.56
N LYS A 126 -5.47 14.04 10.08
CA LYS A 126 -4.34 14.52 10.92
C LYS A 126 -3.64 13.39 11.69
N VAL A 127 -3.59 12.20 11.12
CA VAL A 127 -2.92 11.02 11.68
C VAL A 127 -1.61 10.72 10.96
N PRO A 128 -0.66 10.03 11.60
CA PRO A 128 0.62 9.71 10.98
C PRO A 128 0.46 8.71 9.81
N VAL A 129 1.44 8.77 8.88
CA VAL A 129 1.55 7.87 7.73
C VAL A 129 2.84 7.09 7.80
N ILE A 130 2.72 5.77 7.74
CA ILE A 130 3.83 4.85 7.48
C ILE A 130 3.73 4.41 6.01
N GLN A 131 4.84 4.48 5.28
CA GLN A 131 4.93 4.09 3.88
C GLN A 131 5.87 2.91 3.69
N MET A 132 5.48 1.93 2.87
CA MET A 132 6.35 0.88 2.33
C MET A 132 6.23 0.84 0.81
N PHE A 133 7.38 0.92 0.09
CA PHE A 133 7.33 1.06 -1.37
C PHE A 133 7.24 -0.27 -2.12
N HIS A 134 7.79 -1.35 -1.59
CA HIS A 134 7.93 -2.69 -2.19
C HIS A 134 8.81 -2.72 -3.44
N THR A 135 8.77 -1.68 -4.27
CA THR A 135 9.64 -1.48 -5.42
C THR A 135 9.86 0.01 -5.64
N LEU A 136 11.06 0.38 -6.09
CA LEU A 136 11.44 1.77 -6.36
C LEU A 136 11.67 1.96 -7.86
N GLY A 137 11.09 3.02 -8.44
CA GLY A 137 11.14 3.31 -9.87
C GLY A 137 12.57 3.55 -10.36
N LEU A 138 13.38 4.32 -9.61
CA LEU A 138 14.79 4.52 -9.98
C LEU A 138 15.60 3.22 -9.96
N MET A 139 15.27 2.26 -9.08
CA MET A 139 15.90 0.94 -9.12
C MET A 139 15.50 0.15 -10.34
N LYS A 140 14.22 0.16 -10.72
CA LYS A 140 13.78 -0.47 -11.96
C LYS A 140 14.48 0.14 -13.18
N ASN A 141 14.62 1.47 -13.20
CA ASN A 141 15.31 2.16 -14.29
C ASN A 141 16.80 1.80 -14.38
N ARG A 142 17.46 1.44 -13.28
CA ARG A 142 18.86 0.99 -13.27
C ARG A 142 19.07 -0.38 -13.92
N ILE A 143 18.06 -1.27 -13.85
CA ILE A 143 18.15 -2.63 -14.38
C ILE A 143 17.39 -2.79 -15.71
N ALA A 144 16.71 -1.74 -16.17
CA ALA A 144 16.00 -1.73 -17.45
C ALA A 144 16.97 -1.95 -18.60
N GLN A 145 16.60 -2.84 -19.53
CA GLN A 145 17.41 -3.18 -20.70
C GLN A 145 17.05 -2.32 -21.93
N SER A 146 15.91 -1.62 -21.88
CA SER A 146 15.46 -0.70 -22.92
C SER A 146 14.79 0.55 -22.31
N GLU A 147 14.64 1.61 -23.09
CA GLU A 147 13.92 2.81 -22.66
C GLU A 147 12.44 2.54 -22.38
N GLU A 148 11.84 1.57 -23.07
CA GLU A 148 10.43 1.19 -22.91
C GLU A 148 10.16 0.49 -21.56
N GLU A 149 11.18 -0.13 -20.96
CA GLU A 149 11.09 -0.76 -19.64
C GLU A 149 11.24 0.23 -18.48
N LYS A 150 11.68 1.45 -18.77
CA LYS A 150 11.86 2.46 -17.73
C LYS A 150 10.53 3.00 -17.22
N GLU A 151 10.50 3.21 -15.92
CA GLU A 151 9.40 3.91 -15.27
C GLU A 151 9.49 5.41 -15.59
N GLY A 152 8.36 6.00 -15.93
CA GLY A 152 8.28 7.40 -16.30
C GLY A 152 8.43 8.36 -15.09
N ASP A 153 8.70 9.63 -15.40
CA ASP A 153 8.89 10.69 -14.40
C ASP A 153 7.69 10.85 -13.45
N TYR A 154 6.48 10.55 -13.91
CA TYR A 154 5.28 10.63 -13.07
C TYR A 154 5.37 9.72 -11.85
N ARG A 155 5.91 8.50 -12.01
CA ARG A 155 6.14 7.57 -10.89
C ARG A 155 7.24 8.09 -9.96
N ILE A 156 8.38 8.48 -10.52
CA ILE A 156 9.53 8.97 -9.73
C ILE A 156 9.14 10.20 -8.91
N ASN A 157 8.39 11.12 -9.50
CA ASN A 157 7.90 12.31 -8.81
C ASN A 157 6.87 11.96 -7.73
N GLY A 158 5.98 11.00 -8.01
CA GLY A 158 5.03 10.48 -7.03
C GLY A 158 5.73 9.83 -5.84
N GLU A 159 6.76 8.99 -6.08
CA GLU A 159 7.59 8.40 -5.02
C GLU A 159 8.25 9.47 -4.16
N ARG A 160 8.88 10.49 -4.77
CA ARG A 160 9.47 11.62 -4.05
C ARG A 160 8.47 12.40 -3.22
N GLN A 161 7.27 12.62 -3.74
CA GLN A 161 6.19 13.30 -3.02
C GLN A 161 5.80 12.51 -1.77
N VAL A 162 5.58 11.20 -1.91
CA VAL A 162 5.25 10.30 -0.80
C VAL A 162 6.36 10.23 0.25
N MET A 163 7.63 10.16 -0.17
CA MET A 163 8.78 10.15 0.74
C MET A 163 8.85 11.42 1.59
N ARG A 164 8.53 12.57 1.02
CA ARG A 164 8.47 13.84 1.79
C ARG A 164 7.33 13.86 2.79
N MET A 165 6.15 13.36 2.40
CA MET A 165 4.92 13.39 3.20
C MET A 165 4.90 12.37 4.34
N ALA A 166 5.46 11.18 4.13
CA ALA A 166 5.46 10.08 5.10
C ALA A 166 6.18 10.46 6.39
N ASP A 167 5.64 10.07 7.53
CA ASP A 167 6.27 10.25 8.84
C ASP A 167 7.34 9.20 9.10
N ARG A 168 7.14 7.98 8.59
CA ARG A 168 8.11 6.88 8.59
C ARG A 168 8.03 6.11 7.28
N ILE A 169 9.16 5.56 6.88
CA ILE A 169 9.28 4.68 5.71
C ILE A 169 9.83 3.35 6.19
N VAL A 170 9.13 2.27 5.89
CA VAL A 170 9.59 0.91 6.18
C VAL A 170 10.41 0.41 5.00
N ALA A 171 11.67 0.08 5.25
CA ALA A 171 12.54 -0.65 4.32
C ALA A 171 12.61 -2.13 4.74
N ALA A 172 12.52 -3.05 3.78
CA ALA A 172 12.60 -4.48 4.05
C ALA A 172 14.04 -4.95 4.34
N THR A 173 15.03 -4.20 3.86
CA THR A 173 16.46 -4.54 3.95
C THR A 173 17.33 -3.28 4.05
N GLN A 174 18.57 -3.44 4.54
CA GLN A 174 19.59 -2.39 4.48
C GLN A 174 19.88 -1.93 3.05
N ALA A 175 19.78 -2.81 2.07
CA ALA A 175 19.96 -2.44 0.68
C ALA A 175 18.86 -1.48 0.19
N GLU A 176 17.60 -1.69 0.61
CA GLU A 176 16.50 -0.78 0.30
C GLU A 176 16.65 0.56 1.01
N GLU A 177 17.07 0.57 2.29
CA GLU A 177 17.42 1.79 3.03
C GLU A 177 18.46 2.61 2.25
N ALA A 178 19.58 2.00 1.88
CA ALA A 178 20.63 2.67 1.10
C ALA A 178 20.10 3.21 -0.26
N GLN A 179 19.16 2.52 -0.90
CA GLN A 179 18.54 3.00 -2.14
C GLN A 179 17.67 4.23 -1.89
N LEU A 180 16.90 4.26 -0.80
CA LEU A 180 16.08 5.39 -0.40
C LEU A 180 16.96 6.62 -0.11
N GLU A 181 18.05 6.45 0.59
CA GLU A 181 19.00 7.52 0.89
C GLU A 181 19.71 8.02 -0.37
N PHE A 182 20.41 7.14 -1.09
CA PHE A 182 21.30 7.56 -2.19
C PHE A 182 20.58 7.95 -3.47
N LEU A 183 19.42 7.35 -3.77
CA LEU A 183 18.71 7.65 -5.02
C LEU A 183 17.65 8.74 -4.88
N TYR A 184 17.06 8.84 -3.70
CA TYR A 184 15.97 9.75 -3.45
C TYR A 184 16.28 10.85 -2.43
N GLY A 185 17.38 10.72 -1.69
CA GLY A 185 17.80 11.69 -0.67
C GLY A 185 16.88 11.67 0.56
N VAL A 186 16.35 10.51 0.91
CA VAL A 186 15.52 10.36 2.13
C VAL A 186 16.41 10.46 3.35
N ASP A 187 15.95 11.20 4.36
CA ASP A 187 16.59 11.29 5.68
C ASP A 187 16.55 9.92 6.37
N ASP A 188 17.70 9.42 6.82
CA ASP A 188 17.85 8.14 7.52
C ASP A 188 16.93 8.03 8.75
N GLN A 189 16.71 9.15 9.45
CA GLN A 189 15.82 9.20 10.61
C GLN A 189 14.35 8.89 10.28
N LYS A 190 13.96 8.99 9.03
CA LYS A 190 12.63 8.58 8.57
C LYS A 190 12.53 7.10 8.27
N ILE A 191 13.64 6.42 8.03
CA ILE A 191 13.68 5.03 7.58
C ILE A 191 13.77 4.09 8.77
N VAL A 192 12.99 3.02 8.73
CA VAL A 192 13.05 1.92 9.71
C VAL A 192 13.16 0.62 8.96
N ILE A 193 14.20 -0.17 9.25
CA ILE A 193 14.36 -1.50 8.64
C ILE A 193 13.52 -2.50 9.41
N ILE A 194 12.52 -3.07 8.75
CA ILE A 194 11.67 -4.15 9.26
C ILE A 194 11.64 -5.27 8.22
N PRO A 195 12.47 -6.31 8.37
CA PRO A 195 12.47 -7.44 7.46
C PRO A 195 11.10 -8.15 7.43
N PRO A 196 10.66 -8.64 6.26
CA PRO A 196 9.46 -9.47 6.18
C PRO A 196 9.57 -10.70 7.06
N GLY A 197 8.50 -11.01 7.77
CA GLY A 197 8.39 -12.25 8.54
C GLY A 197 8.14 -13.45 7.66
N VAL A 198 8.32 -14.64 8.24
CA VAL A 198 7.94 -15.92 7.64
C VAL A 198 7.14 -16.74 8.64
N ASP A 199 6.11 -17.42 8.16
CA ASP A 199 5.34 -18.37 8.98
C ASP A 199 6.16 -19.65 9.18
N VAL A 200 6.79 -19.77 10.34
CA VAL A 200 7.64 -20.92 10.70
C VAL A 200 6.84 -22.20 10.95
N SER A 201 5.53 -22.13 11.14
CA SER A 201 4.68 -23.32 11.22
C SER A 201 4.45 -23.95 9.85
N ARG A 202 4.51 -23.13 8.80
CA ARG A 202 4.31 -23.51 7.40
C ARG A 202 5.63 -23.76 6.66
N PHE A 203 6.66 -22.97 6.98
CA PHE A 203 7.99 -23.04 6.37
C PHE A 203 9.03 -23.39 7.42
N TYR A 204 9.34 -24.65 7.59
CA TYR A 204 10.32 -25.18 8.55
C TYR A 204 11.39 -26.03 7.84
N PRO A 205 12.62 -26.09 8.38
CA PRO A 205 13.65 -26.98 7.87
C PRO A 205 13.20 -28.44 7.94
N ILE A 206 13.48 -29.23 6.90
CA ILE A 206 13.22 -30.67 6.83
C ILE A 206 14.46 -31.39 7.39
#